data_248349c919506a806d3aa0c452fa355b
#
_entry.id   248349c919506a806d3aa0c452fa355b
#
_cell.length_a   1.000
_cell.length_b   1.000
_cell.length_c   1.000
_cell.angle_alpha   90.00
_cell.angle_beta   90.00
_cell.angle_gamma   90.00
#
_symmetry.space_group_name_H-M   'P 1'
#
loop_
_entity.id
_entity.type
_entity.pdbx_description
1 polymer ?
#
loop_
_entity_poly.entity_id
_entity_poly.type
_entity_poly.pdbx_seq_one_letter_code
_entity_poly.pdbx_strand_id
1 'polypeptide(L)'
;LEIGTFTGYSSLAMALAGDAKIVAADVSEEWTKVARNFWKKAGVDGRIDLRLGPGAETIAQLLKAGEAGRFDMMFIDADKSSYDTYYEGGLKLLRTGGVMLIDNVLWSGDVAKPSVKDEDTVALRALNEKIMADERVDLVMVPICDGLTMARKK
;
A
#
# COMPACT_ATOMS: atom_id res chain seq x y z
N LEU A 1 1.49 0.08 -7.59
CA LEU A 1 2.42 -0.37 -6.55
C LEU A 1 1.64 -0.99 -5.40
N GLU A 2 2.07 -2.14 -4.91
CA GLU A 2 1.52 -2.82 -3.73
C GLU A 2 2.62 -3.00 -2.70
N ILE A 3 2.36 -2.63 -1.44
CA ILE A 3 3.24 -2.87 -0.31
C ILE A 3 2.51 -3.77 0.68
N GLY A 4 3.00 -4.99 0.85
CA GLY A 4 2.32 -6.09 1.53
C GLY A 4 1.53 -6.93 0.53
N THR A 5 2.15 -7.99 0.02
CA THR A 5 1.56 -8.85 -1.03
C THR A 5 0.95 -10.11 -0.44
N PHE A 6 1.56 -10.66 0.61
CA PHE A 6 1.15 -11.90 1.27
C PHE A 6 0.96 -13.04 0.26
N THR A 7 -0.24 -13.66 0.22
CA THR A 7 -0.57 -14.74 -0.73
C THR A 7 -1.02 -14.24 -2.10
N GLY A 8 -0.95 -12.92 -2.36
CA GLY A 8 -1.14 -12.31 -3.68
C GLY A 8 -2.58 -12.11 -4.11
N TYR A 9 -3.54 -12.09 -3.18
CA TYR A 9 -4.96 -11.92 -3.54
C TYR A 9 -5.24 -10.54 -4.15
N SER A 10 -4.78 -9.47 -3.52
CA SER A 10 -4.99 -8.08 -3.97
C SER A 10 -4.32 -7.81 -5.33
N SER A 11 -3.05 -8.20 -5.48
CA SER A 11 -2.34 -8.09 -6.76
C SER A 11 -2.99 -8.92 -7.86
N LEU A 12 -3.48 -10.13 -7.56
CA LEU A 12 -4.25 -10.94 -8.51
C LEU A 12 -5.54 -10.23 -8.93
N ALA A 13 -6.30 -9.71 -7.97
CA ALA A 13 -7.55 -9.00 -8.24
C ALA A 13 -7.32 -7.76 -9.10
N MET A 14 -6.30 -6.95 -8.77
CA MET A 14 -5.91 -5.78 -9.55
C MET A 14 -5.48 -6.15 -10.97
N ALA A 15 -4.70 -7.22 -11.13
CA ALA A 15 -4.27 -7.68 -12.45
C ALA A 15 -5.43 -8.21 -13.30
N LEU A 16 -6.44 -8.84 -12.70
CA LEU A 16 -7.62 -9.35 -13.41
C LEU A 16 -8.61 -8.24 -13.76
N ALA A 17 -8.62 -7.13 -13.01
CA ALA A 17 -9.53 -6.01 -13.26
C ALA A 17 -9.21 -5.20 -14.53
N GLY A 18 -8.04 -5.38 -15.13
CA GLY A 18 -7.61 -4.67 -16.34
C GLY A 18 -6.19 -5.03 -16.78
N ASP A 19 -5.55 -4.15 -17.54
CA ASP A 19 -4.21 -4.38 -18.09
C ASP A 19 -3.08 -3.78 -17.23
N ALA A 20 -3.34 -3.60 -15.93
CA ALA A 20 -2.38 -3.00 -15.01
C ALA A 20 -1.07 -3.79 -14.94
N LYS A 21 0.06 -3.06 -14.94
CA LYS A 21 1.37 -3.57 -14.55
C LYS A 21 1.55 -3.28 -13.06
N ILE A 22 1.97 -4.26 -12.29
CA ILE A 22 2.01 -4.18 -10.83
C ILE A 22 3.45 -4.42 -10.38
N VAL A 23 3.96 -3.53 -9.54
CA VAL A 23 5.12 -3.80 -8.70
C VAL A 23 4.56 -4.19 -7.34
N ALA A 24 4.86 -5.40 -6.89
CA ALA A 24 4.41 -5.96 -5.62
C ALA A 24 5.60 -6.18 -4.70
N ALA A 25 5.56 -5.69 -3.47
CA ALA A 25 6.64 -5.83 -2.49
C ALA A 25 6.17 -6.59 -1.25
N ASP A 26 6.99 -7.56 -0.83
CA ASP A 26 6.77 -8.34 0.39
C ASP A 26 8.09 -8.88 0.94
N VAL A 27 8.17 -9.08 2.24
CA VAL A 27 9.37 -9.64 2.90
C VAL A 27 9.37 -11.18 2.92
N SER A 28 8.21 -11.82 2.72
CA SER A 28 8.05 -13.27 2.88
C SER A 28 8.13 -14.01 1.55
N GLU A 29 9.22 -14.75 1.36
CA GLU A 29 9.34 -15.67 0.24
C GLU A 29 8.32 -16.83 0.31
N GLU A 30 7.99 -17.27 1.53
CA GLU A 30 7.02 -18.35 1.76
C GLU A 30 5.64 -18.00 1.23
N TRP A 31 5.10 -16.87 1.66
CA TRP A 31 3.77 -16.42 1.25
C TRP A 31 3.72 -16.02 -0.22
N THR A 32 4.74 -15.33 -0.71
CA THR A 32 4.80 -14.91 -2.11
C THR A 32 5.00 -16.07 -3.09
N LYS A 33 5.51 -17.21 -2.64
CA LYS A 33 5.52 -18.44 -3.43
C LYS A 33 4.09 -18.92 -3.73
N VAL A 34 3.17 -18.78 -2.78
CA VAL A 34 1.74 -19.04 -3.00
C VAL A 34 1.18 -18.07 -4.04
N ALA A 35 1.47 -16.77 -3.88
CA ALA A 35 1.07 -15.73 -4.81
C ALA A 35 1.49 -16.03 -6.26
N ARG A 36 2.76 -16.33 -6.50
CA ARG A 36 3.31 -16.68 -7.82
C ARG A 36 2.54 -17.85 -8.47
N ASN A 37 2.15 -18.87 -7.69
CA ASN A 37 1.40 -20.01 -8.20
C ASN A 37 0.01 -19.59 -8.70
N PHE A 38 -0.70 -18.72 -7.97
CA PHE A 38 -2.01 -18.25 -8.37
C PHE A 38 -1.94 -17.27 -9.55
N TRP A 39 -0.97 -16.35 -9.57
CA TRP A 39 -0.75 -15.45 -10.70
C TRP A 39 -0.47 -16.22 -12.00
N LYS A 40 0.36 -17.26 -11.93
CA LYS A 40 0.65 -18.12 -13.08
C LYS A 40 -0.58 -18.89 -13.56
N LYS A 41 -1.38 -19.45 -12.63
CA LYS A 41 -2.63 -20.14 -12.98
C LYS A 41 -3.63 -19.21 -13.65
N ALA A 42 -3.65 -17.94 -13.25
CA ALA A 42 -4.53 -16.91 -13.83
C ALA A 42 -3.94 -16.26 -15.11
N GLY A 43 -2.70 -16.58 -15.49
CA GLY A 43 -2.05 -16.02 -16.68
C GLY A 43 -1.68 -14.55 -16.55
N VAL A 44 -1.49 -14.05 -15.33
CA VAL A 44 -1.19 -12.63 -15.05
C VAL A 44 0.22 -12.39 -14.51
N ASP A 45 1.00 -13.45 -14.29
CA ASP A 45 2.35 -13.39 -13.71
C ASP A 45 3.31 -12.53 -14.52
N GLY A 46 3.17 -12.47 -15.84
CA GLY A 46 3.97 -11.58 -16.69
C GLY A 46 3.71 -10.08 -16.52
N ARG A 47 2.69 -9.71 -15.73
CA ARG A 47 2.34 -8.30 -15.43
C ARG A 47 2.66 -7.89 -14.00
N ILE A 48 3.16 -8.82 -13.17
CA ILE A 48 3.45 -8.58 -11.75
C ILE A 48 4.94 -8.75 -11.48
N ASP A 49 5.62 -7.65 -11.20
CA ASP A 49 7.02 -7.58 -10.78
C ASP A 49 7.08 -7.71 -9.25
N LEU A 50 7.36 -8.92 -8.76
CA LEU A 50 7.49 -9.16 -7.32
C LEU A 50 8.91 -8.85 -6.84
N ARG A 51 9.00 -7.97 -5.85
CA ARG A 51 10.23 -7.59 -5.16
C ARG A 51 10.22 -8.09 -3.73
N LEU A 52 11.17 -8.97 -3.41
CA LEU A 52 11.35 -9.49 -2.05
C LEU A 52 12.25 -8.53 -1.27
N GLY A 53 11.75 -8.06 -0.13
CA GLY A 53 12.43 -7.15 0.78
C GLY A 53 11.48 -6.13 1.41
N PRO A 54 12.01 -5.26 2.29
CA PRO A 54 11.24 -4.22 2.92
C PRO A 54 10.60 -3.26 1.91
N GLY A 55 9.33 -2.91 2.13
CA GLY A 55 8.60 -2.00 1.23
C GLY A 55 9.28 -0.64 1.07
N ALA A 56 9.88 -0.13 2.15
CA ALA A 56 10.62 1.13 2.12
C ALA A 56 11.84 1.08 1.18
N GLU A 57 12.54 -0.06 1.10
CA GLU A 57 13.65 -0.24 0.18
C GLU A 57 13.18 -0.31 -1.28
N THR A 58 12.05 -1.00 -1.53
CA THR A 58 11.42 -1.03 -2.85
C THR A 58 11.05 0.38 -3.32
N ILE A 59 10.44 1.19 -2.46
CA ILE A 59 10.11 2.59 -2.75
C ILE A 59 11.37 3.40 -3.06
N ALA A 60 12.42 3.26 -2.24
CA ALA A 60 13.68 3.97 -2.46
C ALA A 60 14.36 3.59 -3.79
N GLN A 61 14.33 2.30 -4.14
CA GLN A 61 14.86 1.81 -5.42
C GLN A 61 14.08 2.38 -6.61
N LEU A 62 12.74 2.41 -6.54
CA LEU A 62 11.88 2.99 -7.58
C LEU A 62 12.17 4.49 -7.76
N LEU A 63 12.28 5.24 -6.67
CA LEU A 63 12.63 6.66 -6.73
C LEU A 63 14.03 6.89 -7.34
N LYS A 64 15.00 6.07 -6.94
CA LYS A 64 16.38 6.11 -7.52
C LYS A 64 16.39 5.76 -9.00
N ALA A 65 15.49 4.89 -9.44
CA ALA A 65 15.33 4.52 -10.85
C ALA A 65 14.60 5.58 -11.70
N GLY A 66 14.18 6.71 -11.10
CA GLY A 66 13.49 7.79 -11.82
C GLY A 66 12.00 7.56 -12.03
N GLU A 67 11.37 6.67 -11.23
CA GLU A 67 9.94 6.33 -11.35
C GLU A 67 9.01 7.32 -10.60
N ALA A 68 9.53 8.46 -10.16
CA ALA A 68 8.73 9.51 -9.54
C ALA A 68 7.60 9.99 -10.45
N GLY A 69 6.38 10.09 -9.93
CA GLY A 69 5.20 10.55 -10.66
C GLY A 69 4.68 9.58 -11.74
N ARG A 70 5.05 8.30 -11.69
CA ARG A 70 4.70 7.31 -12.72
C ARG A 70 3.64 6.30 -12.34
N PHE A 71 3.30 6.19 -11.08
CA PHE A 71 2.31 5.24 -10.61
C PHE A 71 0.91 5.86 -10.58
N ASP A 72 -0.08 5.12 -11.07
CA ASP A 72 -1.50 5.50 -11.04
C ASP A 72 -2.12 5.22 -9.68
N MET A 73 -1.69 4.14 -9.03
CA MET A 73 -2.24 3.67 -7.77
C MET A 73 -1.15 3.06 -6.89
N MET A 74 -1.31 3.23 -5.58
CA MET A 74 -0.55 2.51 -4.56
C MET A 74 -1.50 1.91 -3.54
N PHE A 75 -1.31 0.64 -3.20
CA PHE A 75 -2.02 -0.06 -2.13
C PHE A 75 -1.04 -0.40 -1.01
N ILE A 76 -1.39 -0.07 0.23
CA ILE A 76 -0.56 -0.29 1.42
C ILE A 76 -1.32 -1.18 2.40
N ASP A 77 -0.80 -2.38 2.62
CA ASP A 77 -1.28 -3.34 3.62
C ASP A 77 -0.09 -4.17 4.15
N ALA A 78 0.77 -3.53 4.92
CA ALA A 78 2.01 -4.10 5.44
C ALA A 78 2.18 -3.81 6.95
N ASP A 79 3.43 -3.75 7.44
CA ASP A 79 3.77 -3.38 8.81
C ASP A 79 3.36 -1.94 9.12
N LYS A 80 2.55 -1.77 10.16
CA LYS A 80 1.88 -0.49 10.45
C LYS A 80 2.84 0.60 10.91
N SER A 81 3.92 0.23 11.59
CA SER A 81 4.97 1.16 12.01
C SER A 81 5.68 1.88 10.84
N SER A 82 5.67 1.30 9.63
CA SER A 82 6.28 1.90 8.44
C SER A 82 5.30 2.67 7.54
N TYR A 83 4.02 2.73 7.88
CA TYR A 83 3.01 3.34 7.04
C TYR A 83 3.28 4.81 6.69
N ASP A 84 3.85 5.60 7.60
CA ASP A 84 4.26 6.98 7.32
C ASP A 84 5.33 7.05 6.22
N THR A 85 6.31 6.17 6.28
CA THR A 85 7.35 6.05 5.25
C THR A 85 6.77 5.66 3.90
N TYR A 86 5.82 4.73 3.89
CA TYR A 86 5.13 4.31 2.67
C TYR A 86 4.27 5.43 2.09
N TYR A 87 3.58 6.18 2.93
CA TYR A 87 2.76 7.32 2.53
C TYR A 87 3.62 8.41 1.84
N GLU A 88 4.68 8.85 2.49
CA GLU A 88 5.56 9.89 1.93
C GLU A 88 6.28 9.44 0.65
N GLY A 89 6.73 8.21 0.62
CA GLY A 89 7.34 7.63 -0.58
C GLY A 89 6.34 7.45 -1.71
N GLY A 90 5.14 7.00 -1.38
CA GLY A 90 4.03 6.82 -2.31
C GLY A 90 3.59 8.13 -2.96
N LEU A 91 3.51 9.21 -2.19
CA LEU A 91 3.20 10.54 -2.75
C LEU A 91 4.24 11.00 -3.79
N LYS A 92 5.51 10.61 -3.65
CA LYS A 92 6.53 10.92 -4.66
C LYS A 92 6.39 10.05 -5.91
N LEU A 93 6.01 8.78 -5.75
CA LEU A 93 5.85 7.82 -6.84
C LEU A 93 4.55 8.01 -7.62
N LEU A 94 3.46 8.42 -6.95
CA LEU A 94 2.18 8.67 -7.60
C LEU A 94 2.26 9.90 -8.51
N ARG A 95 1.64 9.79 -9.69
CA ARG A 95 1.36 10.96 -10.52
C ARG A 95 0.28 11.85 -9.88
N THR A 96 0.16 13.10 -10.35
CA THR A 96 -1.02 13.94 -10.05
C THR A 96 -2.30 13.20 -10.49
N GLY A 97 -3.29 13.19 -9.61
CA GLY A 97 -4.55 12.43 -9.78
C GLY A 97 -4.42 10.93 -9.45
N GLY A 98 -3.21 10.43 -9.15
CA GLY A 98 -3.00 9.06 -8.68
C GLY A 98 -3.57 8.86 -7.28
N VAL A 99 -3.95 7.62 -6.95
CA VAL A 99 -4.67 7.28 -5.71
C VAL A 99 -3.85 6.35 -4.84
N MET A 100 -3.74 6.68 -3.57
CA MET A 100 -3.22 5.80 -2.54
C MET A 100 -4.37 5.19 -1.74
N LEU A 101 -4.35 3.88 -1.60
CA LEU A 101 -5.28 3.09 -0.79
C LEU A 101 -4.50 2.56 0.42
N ILE A 102 -4.97 2.85 1.63
CA ILE A 102 -4.30 2.45 2.88
C ILE A 102 -5.28 1.64 3.69
N ASP A 103 -4.96 0.37 3.90
CA ASP A 103 -5.84 -0.57 4.60
C ASP A 103 -5.61 -0.57 6.12
N ASN A 104 -6.61 -1.04 6.86
CA ASN A 104 -6.66 -1.20 8.32
C ASN A 104 -6.48 0.11 9.11
N VAL A 105 -6.96 1.22 8.59
CA VAL A 105 -6.77 2.53 9.25
C VAL A 105 -7.62 2.72 10.51
N LEU A 106 -8.61 1.86 10.76
CA LEU A 106 -9.43 1.85 11.99
C LEU A 106 -8.85 0.92 13.07
N TRP A 107 -8.10 -0.11 12.70
CA TRP A 107 -7.42 -1.05 13.60
C TRP A 107 -8.36 -1.58 14.71
N SER A 108 -9.46 -2.22 14.28
CA SER A 108 -10.53 -2.71 15.18
C SER A 108 -11.10 -1.64 16.10
N GLY A 109 -11.00 -0.36 15.71
CA GLY A 109 -11.44 0.79 16.48
C GLY A 109 -10.45 1.26 17.56
N ASP A 110 -9.27 0.66 17.65
CA ASP A 110 -8.27 0.99 18.68
C ASP A 110 -7.63 2.36 18.45
N VAL A 111 -7.59 2.84 17.21
CA VAL A 111 -7.13 4.21 16.91
C VAL A 111 -7.96 5.28 17.63
N ALA A 112 -9.24 5.00 17.92
CA ALA A 112 -10.14 5.91 18.64
C ALA A 112 -10.01 5.82 20.18
N LYS A 113 -9.23 4.87 20.71
CA LYS A 113 -9.08 4.64 22.15
C LYS A 113 -7.76 5.20 22.67
N PRO A 114 -7.74 6.36 23.37
CA PRO A 114 -6.48 6.98 23.83
C PRO A 114 -5.68 6.11 24.81
N SER A 115 -6.31 5.11 25.43
CA SER A 115 -5.68 4.18 26.36
C SER A 115 -4.83 3.11 25.66
N VAL A 116 -5.09 2.82 24.39
CA VAL A 116 -4.32 1.84 23.60
C VAL A 116 -3.03 2.49 23.13
N LYS A 117 -1.88 1.89 23.48
CA LYS A 117 -0.55 2.47 23.29
C LYS A 117 0.46 1.54 22.61
N ASP A 118 0.01 0.43 22.05
CA ASP A 118 0.88 -0.41 21.22
C ASP A 118 1.39 0.37 20.00
N GLU A 119 2.52 -0.06 19.48
CA GLU A 119 3.25 0.64 18.42
C GLU A 119 2.42 0.84 17.17
N ASP A 120 1.73 -0.19 16.71
CA ASP A 120 0.92 -0.16 15.49
C ASP A 120 -0.26 0.82 15.62
N THR A 121 -0.99 0.77 16.74
CA THR A 121 -2.09 1.69 17.01
C THR A 121 -1.63 3.15 17.07
N VAL A 122 -0.49 3.40 17.71
CA VAL A 122 0.07 4.76 17.80
C VAL A 122 0.50 5.25 16.42
N ALA A 123 1.16 4.41 15.62
CA ALA A 123 1.59 4.74 14.26
C ALA A 123 0.40 5.06 13.35
N LEU A 124 -0.64 4.22 13.36
CA LEU A 124 -1.85 4.44 12.56
C LEU A 124 -2.61 5.71 12.97
N ARG A 125 -2.71 5.98 14.27
CA ARG A 125 -3.35 7.21 14.78
C ARG A 125 -2.61 8.44 14.28
N ALA A 126 -1.29 8.47 14.42
CA ALA A 126 -0.45 9.56 13.96
C ALA A 126 -0.56 9.75 12.43
N LEU A 127 -0.58 8.66 11.66
CA LEU A 127 -0.76 8.73 10.22
C LEU A 127 -2.14 9.27 9.85
N ASN A 128 -3.22 8.81 10.48
CA ASN A 128 -4.57 9.28 10.21
C ASN A 128 -4.69 10.80 10.45
N GLU A 129 -4.11 11.30 11.55
CA GLU A 129 -4.06 12.74 11.85
C GLU A 129 -3.26 13.51 10.80
N LYS A 130 -2.11 12.97 10.40
CA LYS A 130 -1.24 13.57 9.38
C LYS A 130 -1.96 13.69 8.03
N ILE A 131 -2.56 12.59 7.54
CA ILE A 131 -3.23 12.58 6.23
C ILE A 131 -4.45 13.52 6.23
N MET A 132 -5.18 13.59 7.34
CA MET A 132 -6.32 14.48 7.48
C MET A 132 -5.93 15.96 7.34
N ALA A 133 -4.72 16.34 7.74
CA ALA A 133 -4.20 17.69 7.64
C ALA A 133 -3.40 17.96 6.35
N ASP A 134 -3.21 16.95 5.49
CA ASP A 134 -2.32 17.04 4.34
C ASP A 134 -3.03 17.67 3.13
N GLU A 135 -2.63 18.90 2.80
CA GLU A 135 -3.19 19.63 1.65
C GLU A 135 -2.77 19.09 0.28
N ARG A 136 -1.81 18.16 0.24
CA ARG A 136 -1.32 17.52 -1.01
C ARG A 136 -2.29 16.50 -1.59
N VAL A 137 -3.33 16.12 -0.82
CA VAL A 137 -4.28 15.07 -1.21
C VAL A 137 -5.73 15.51 -1.02
N ASP A 138 -6.62 14.91 -1.80
CA ASP A 138 -8.05 14.84 -1.48
C ASP A 138 -8.29 13.52 -0.77
N LEU A 139 -8.94 13.56 0.38
CA LEU A 139 -9.05 12.44 1.31
C LEU A 139 -10.48 11.98 1.48
N VAL A 140 -10.66 10.64 1.50
CA VAL A 140 -11.86 10.00 2.02
C VAL A 140 -11.46 8.75 2.81
N MET A 141 -12.11 8.51 3.95
CA MET A 141 -12.01 7.25 4.67
C MET A 141 -13.33 6.50 4.54
N VAL A 142 -13.26 5.27 4.04
CA VAL A 142 -14.39 4.39 3.84
C VAL A 142 -14.40 3.35 4.95
N PRO A 143 -15.48 3.25 5.77
CA PRO A 143 -15.55 2.30 6.88
C PRO A 143 -15.93 0.89 6.38
N ILE A 144 -15.12 0.33 5.48
CA ILE A 144 -15.23 -1.05 5.00
C ILE A 144 -14.24 -1.88 5.80
N CYS A 145 -14.65 -3.04 6.30
CA CYS A 145 -13.82 -3.94 7.12
C CYS A 145 -13.12 -3.18 8.24
N ASP A 146 -11.80 -3.11 8.22
CA ASP A 146 -10.99 -2.41 9.22
C ASP A 146 -10.60 -0.97 8.80
N GLY A 147 -11.39 -0.40 7.90
CA GLY A 147 -11.22 0.96 7.37
C GLY A 147 -10.22 1.07 6.22
N LEU A 148 -10.64 1.74 5.17
CA LEU A 148 -9.81 2.03 4.00
C LEU A 148 -9.71 3.54 3.79
N THR A 149 -8.51 4.08 3.89
CA THR A 149 -8.25 5.46 3.48
C THR A 149 -7.92 5.51 1.99
N MET A 150 -8.58 6.42 1.29
CA MET A 150 -8.32 6.73 -0.12
C MET A 150 -7.81 8.17 -0.20
N ALA A 151 -6.55 8.36 -0.61
CA ALA A 151 -5.91 9.66 -0.75
C ALA A 151 -5.52 9.88 -2.22
N ARG A 152 -6.19 10.84 -2.88
CA ARG A 152 -5.88 11.22 -4.26
C ARG A 152 -4.88 12.37 -4.27
N LYS A 153 -3.73 12.18 -4.88
CA LYS A 153 -2.72 13.22 -5.03
C LYS A 153 -3.22 14.38 -5.92
N LYS A 154 -3.10 15.60 -5.44
CA LYS A 154 -3.42 16.84 -6.19
C LYS A 154 -2.38 17.20 -7.23
#